data_e6ac6e156f9dd52f9ea9fe610b73c595
#
_entry.id   e6ac6e156f9dd52f9ea9fe610b73c595
#
_cell.length_a   1.000
_cell.length_b   1.000
_cell.length_c   1.000
_cell.angle_alpha   90.00
_cell.angle_beta   90.00
_cell.angle_gamma   90.00
#
_symmetry.space_group_name_H-M   'P 1'
#
loop_
_entity.id
_entity.type
_entity.pdbx_description
1 polymer ?
#
loop_
_entity_poly.entity_id
_entity_poly.type
_entity_poly.pdbx_seq_one_letter_code
_entity_poly.pdbx_strand_id
1 'polypeptide(L)'
;MTSTFYPPLRTLMGPGPSDVSPRVLAASARPTIGHLDPLFVGLMDDVKRLLQFAFQTKNELTIPLSAPGSAGMEAAFVNLLEPGDKALVCQNGVFGGRMKENVERCGGTAVMVQDRWGDPVDPEKVADAIKRNPDAKVLAFVHAETSTGVRSDAQQLCAMARDAGMLTIVDAVTSLGGIDLPVDDWGADVVYSGTQKCLSSLPGIAPITFSPRAVKAITDRTEKGAELVPRYESHHGLLG
;
A
#
# COMPACT_ATOMS: atom_id res chain seq x y z
N MET A 1 33.14 8.57 27.06
CA MET A 1 32.84 7.66 25.95
C MET A 1 31.46 7.07 26.17
N THR A 2 30.51 7.27 25.29
CA THR A 2 29.22 6.59 25.40
C THR A 2 29.43 5.11 25.06
N SER A 3 28.98 4.18 25.94
CA SER A 3 29.07 2.75 25.67
C SER A 3 28.23 2.41 24.42
N THR A 4 28.75 1.53 23.56
CA THR A 4 27.98 1.02 22.43
C THR A 4 26.75 0.27 22.95
N PHE A 5 25.58 0.65 22.45
CA PHE A 5 24.33 -0.03 22.83
C PHE A 5 24.22 -1.37 22.08
N TYR A 6 24.08 -2.45 22.84
CA TYR A 6 23.80 -3.78 22.33
C TYR A 6 22.37 -4.17 22.75
N PRO A 7 21.42 -4.20 21.82
CA PRO A 7 20.06 -4.59 22.16
C PRO A 7 20.01 -6.07 22.58
N PRO A 8 19.26 -6.40 23.66
CA PRO A 8 19.06 -7.79 24.03
C PRO A 8 18.20 -8.52 23.00
N LEU A 9 18.40 -9.84 22.88
CA LEU A 9 17.48 -10.67 22.10
C LEU A 9 16.09 -10.64 22.73
N ARG A 10 15.07 -10.47 21.89
CA ARG A 10 13.66 -10.50 22.27
C ARG A 10 12.90 -11.32 21.23
N THR A 11 11.93 -12.09 21.66
CA THR A 11 10.94 -12.69 20.77
C THR A 11 9.82 -11.68 20.55
N LEU A 12 9.62 -11.25 19.33
CA LEU A 12 8.60 -10.25 18.98
C LEU A 12 7.27 -10.95 18.70
N MET A 13 6.32 -10.80 19.64
CA MET A 13 5.00 -11.45 19.59
C MET A 13 3.86 -10.47 19.26
N GLY A 14 4.19 -9.21 18.98
CA GLY A 14 3.21 -8.18 18.63
C GLY A 14 2.86 -8.18 17.12
N PRO A 15 1.96 -7.29 16.69
CA PRO A 15 1.52 -7.16 15.28
C PRO A 15 2.59 -6.53 14.38
N GLY A 16 3.80 -6.42 14.83
CA GLY A 16 4.97 -5.90 14.14
C GLY A 16 5.64 -4.73 14.89
N PRO A 17 6.94 -4.52 14.67
CA PRO A 17 7.76 -5.25 13.70
C PRO A 17 7.92 -6.73 14.06
N SER A 18 8.19 -7.55 13.03
CA SER A 18 8.52 -8.98 13.19
C SER A 18 10.02 -9.19 13.44
N ASP A 19 10.40 -10.38 13.90
CA ASP A 19 11.81 -10.77 13.94
C ASP A 19 12.40 -10.75 12.53
N VAL A 20 13.60 -10.19 12.42
CA VAL A 20 14.30 -10.06 11.14
C VAL A 20 15.22 -11.27 10.95
N SER A 21 15.15 -11.89 9.77
CA SER A 21 16.01 -13.02 9.42
C SER A 21 17.50 -12.64 9.53
N PRO A 22 18.37 -13.48 10.12
CA PRO A 22 19.82 -13.25 10.16
C PRO A 22 20.43 -13.02 8.77
N ARG A 23 19.87 -13.63 7.71
CA ARG A 23 20.29 -13.39 6.31
C ARG A 23 20.04 -11.95 5.86
N VAL A 24 18.92 -11.35 6.27
CA VAL A 24 18.58 -9.95 5.97
C VAL A 24 19.51 -9.01 6.74
N LEU A 25 19.76 -9.28 8.03
CA LEU A 25 20.71 -8.49 8.82
C LEU A 25 22.13 -8.52 8.22
N ALA A 26 22.60 -9.71 7.81
CA ALA A 26 23.88 -9.85 7.13
C ALA A 26 23.95 -9.12 5.78
N ALA A 27 22.86 -9.09 5.01
CA ALA A 27 22.78 -8.36 3.76
C ALA A 27 22.87 -6.83 3.99
N SER A 28 22.27 -6.33 5.07
CA SER A 28 22.31 -4.90 5.42
C SER A 28 23.71 -4.39 5.83
N ALA A 29 24.63 -5.29 6.15
CA ALA A 29 26.02 -4.97 6.51
C ALA A 29 26.98 -5.01 5.29
N ARG A 30 26.49 -5.23 4.08
CA ARG A 30 27.32 -5.26 2.87
C ARG A 30 27.70 -3.86 2.41
N PRO A 31 28.84 -3.74 1.66
CA PRO A 31 29.22 -2.45 1.05
C PRO A 31 28.10 -1.88 0.19
N THR A 32 27.97 -0.55 0.23
CA THR A 32 27.05 0.18 -0.65
C THR A 32 27.66 0.32 -2.05
N ILE A 33 26.80 0.30 -3.07
CA ILE A 33 27.16 0.57 -4.47
C ILE A 33 26.30 1.73 -4.98
N GLY A 34 26.74 2.39 -6.04
CA GLY A 34 26.04 3.52 -6.63
C GLY A 34 24.69 3.10 -7.24
N HIS A 35 23.71 3.99 -7.18
CA HIS A 35 22.36 3.70 -7.72
C HIS A 35 22.30 3.56 -9.25
N LEU A 36 23.32 4.06 -9.97
CA LEU A 36 23.49 3.89 -11.42
C LEU A 36 24.43 2.72 -11.79
N ASP A 37 24.98 2.02 -10.79
CA ASP A 37 25.81 0.84 -11.03
C ASP A 37 24.97 -0.24 -11.70
N PRO A 38 25.43 -0.87 -12.80
CA PRO A 38 24.69 -1.95 -13.47
C PRO A 38 24.30 -3.11 -12.54
N LEU A 39 25.12 -3.43 -11.52
CA LEU A 39 24.79 -4.43 -10.53
C LEU A 39 23.61 -4.00 -9.65
N PHE A 40 23.53 -2.69 -9.31
CA PHE A 40 22.39 -2.18 -8.56
C PHE A 40 21.11 -2.17 -9.39
N VAL A 41 21.19 -1.78 -10.66
CA VAL A 41 20.04 -1.86 -11.60
C VAL A 41 19.52 -3.29 -11.68
N GLY A 42 20.40 -4.27 -11.89
CA GLY A 42 20.03 -5.68 -11.91
C GLY A 42 19.40 -6.16 -10.58
N LEU A 43 19.92 -5.68 -9.45
CA LEU A 43 19.32 -5.96 -8.13
C LEU A 43 17.90 -5.40 -8.03
N MET A 44 17.65 -4.19 -8.54
CA MET A 44 16.30 -3.58 -8.52
C MET A 44 15.32 -4.36 -9.41
N ASP A 45 15.76 -4.86 -10.55
CA ASP A 45 14.94 -5.74 -11.40
C ASP A 45 14.59 -7.06 -10.68
N ASP A 46 15.55 -7.64 -9.97
CA ASP A 46 15.31 -8.82 -9.13
C ASP A 46 14.30 -8.52 -8.00
N VAL A 47 14.44 -7.39 -7.33
CA VAL A 47 13.50 -6.96 -6.27
C VAL A 47 12.09 -6.77 -6.85
N LYS A 48 11.96 -6.10 -8.01
CA LYS A 48 10.68 -5.96 -8.71
C LYS A 48 10.02 -7.32 -8.96
N ARG A 49 10.76 -8.25 -9.55
CA ARG A 49 10.28 -9.60 -9.87
C ARG A 49 9.85 -10.37 -8.61
N LEU A 50 10.60 -10.26 -7.52
CA LEU A 50 10.26 -10.88 -6.24
C LEU A 50 9.02 -10.25 -5.60
N LEU A 51 8.84 -8.93 -5.72
CA LEU A 51 7.63 -8.26 -5.28
C LEU A 51 6.42 -8.64 -6.12
N GLN A 52 6.56 -8.74 -7.45
CA GLN A 52 5.50 -9.26 -8.31
C GLN A 52 5.08 -10.68 -7.90
N PHE A 53 6.05 -11.53 -7.57
CA PHE A 53 5.76 -12.86 -7.03
C PHE A 53 5.02 -12.80 -5.70
N ALA A 54 5.45 -11.96 -4.76
CA ALA A 54 4.82 -11.84 -3.46
C ALA A 54 3.38 -11.29 -3.52
N PHE A 55 3.13 -10.32 -4.41
CA PHE A 55 1.80 -9.77 -4.68
C PHE A 55 0.95 -10.64 -5.62
N GLN A 56 1.53 -11.70 -6.22
CA GLN A 56 0.89 -12.52 -7.24
C GLN A 56 0.32 -11.65 -8.37
N THR A 57 1.16 -10.79 -8.93
CA THR A 57 0.77 -9.82 -9.96
C THR A 57 1.77 -9.76 -11.10
N LYS A 58 1.26 -9.36 -12.28
CA LYS A 58 2.05 -9.01 -13.47
C LYS A 58 2.14 -7.49 -13.68
N ASN A 59 1.69 -6.71 -12.72
CA ASN A 59 1.72 -5.26 -12.81
C ASN A 59 3.15 -4.74 -13.02
N GLU A 60 3.36 -3.99 -14.10
CA GLU A 60 4.68 -3.43 -14.43
C GLU A 60 5.14 -2.40 -13.39
N LEU A 61 4.22 -1.57 -12.89
CA LEU A 61 4.52 -0.62 -11.82
C LEU A 61 4.41 -1.32 -10.46
N THR A 62 5.43 -2.13 -10.15
CA THR A 62 5.62 -2.79 -8.86
C THR A 62 7.00 -2.43 -8.33
N ILE A 63 7.05 -1.66 -7.25
CA ILE A 63 8.28 -1.02 -6.77
C ILE A 63 8.40 -1.08 -5.24
N PRO A 64 9.64 -1.05 -4.70
CA PRO A 64 9.91 -0.81 -3.30
C PRO A 64 10.09 0.68 -3.04
N LEU A 65 9.15 1.35 -2.38
CA LEU A 65 9.36 2.73 -1.93
C LEU A 65 10.34 2.75 -0.75
N SER A 66 11.33 3.63 -0.81
CA SER A 66 12.30 3.83 0.28
C SER A 66 11.67 4.62 1.44
N ALA A 67 10.70 4.01 2.11
CA ALA A 67 9.89 4.63 3.15
C ALA A 67 9.09 3.56 3.91
N PRO A 68 8.55 3.84 5.12
CA PRO A 68 7.67 2.90 5.82
C PRO A 68 6.31 2.74 5.12
N GLY A 69 5.55 1.69 5.48
CA GLY A 69 4.25 1.39 4.88
C GLY A 69 3.24 2.54 4.88
N SER A 70 3.34 3.48 5.84
CA SER A 70 2.50 4.70 5.85
C SER A 70 2.75 5.60 4.64
N ALA A 71 3.97 5.64 4.11
CA ALA A 71 4.25 6.36 2.87
C ALA A 71 3.73 5.62 1.63
N GLY A 72 3.65 4.27 1.68
CA GLY A 72 2.93 3.50 0.67
C GLY A 72 1.44 3.84 0.63
N MET A 73 0.82 4.01 1.81
CA MET A 73 -0.55 4.52 1.92
C MET A 73 -0.67 5.92 1.30
N GLU A 74 0.17 6.86 1.73
CA GLU A 74 0.18 8.24 1.20
C GLU A 74 0.38 8.24 -0.33
N ALA A 75 1.35 7.47 -0.85
CA ALA A 75 1.61 7.35 -2.28
C ALA A 75 0.38 6.85 -3.07
N ALA A 76 -0.38 5.89 -2.52
CA ALA A 76 -1.59 5.41 -3.15
C ALA A 76 -2.65 6.53 -3.30
N PHE A 77 -2.92 7.27 -2.21
CA PHE A 77 -3.95 8.32 -2.22
C PHE A 77 -3.54 9.54 -3.04
N VAL A 78 -2.32 10.05 -2.87
CA VAL A 78 -1.87 11.28 -3.54
C VAL A 78 -1.78 11.12 -5.06
N ASN A 79 -1.55 9.90 -5.54
CA ASN A 79 -1.50 9.62 -6.97
C ASN A 79 -2.88 9.38 -7.60
N LEU A 80 -3.89 8.99 -6.83
CA LEU A 80 -5.22 8.68 -7.36
C LEU A 80 -6.28 9.75 -7.09
N LEU A 81 -6.07 10.63 -6.11
CA LEU A 81 -7.05 11.64 -5.74
C LEU A 81 -6.55 13.05 -6.05
N GLU A 82 -7.47 13.88 -6.52
CA GLU A 82 -7.31 15.31 -6.69
C GLU A 82 -8.21 16.07 -5.70
N PRO A 83 -7.91 17.36 -5.41
CA PRO A 83 -8.79 18.17 -4.59
C PRO A 83 -10.25 18.15 -5.09
N GLY A 84 -11.18 17.88 -4.19
CA GLY A 84 -12.60 17.75 -4.50
C GLY A 84 -13.08 16.34 -4.83
N ASP A 85 -12.18 15.38 -5.04
CA ASP A 85 -12.55 13.98 -5.28
C ASP A 85 -13.15 13.32 -4.03
N LYS A 86 -14.01 12.33 -4.25
CA LYS A 86 -14.56 11.49 -3.18
C LYS A 86 -13.90 10.12 -3.16
N ALA A 87 -13.63 9.62 -1.96
CA ALA A 87 -13.24 8.25 -1.72
C ALA A 87 -14.13 7.59 -0.67
N LEU A 88 -14.60 6.38 -0.94
CA LEU A 88 -15.22 5.53 0.06
C LEU A 88 -14.09 4.88 0.89
N VAL A 89 -14.13 5.05 2.20
CA VAL A 89 -13.11 4.51 3.11
C VAL A 89 -13.76 3.58 4.11
N CYS A 90 -13.44 2.29 4.05
CA CYS A 90 -13.89 1.31 5.01
C CYS A 90 -13.07 1.41 6.29
N GLN A 91 -13.75 1.45 7.43
CA GLN A 91 -13.11 1.54 8.73
C GLN A 91 -13.66 0.50 9.70
N ASN A 92 -12.84 -0.48 10.02
CA ASN A 92 -13.08 -1.48 11.05
C ASN A 92 -11.91 -1.60 12.04
N GLY A 93 -11.08 -0.55 12.10
CA GLY A 93 -9.94 -0.40 12.99
C GLY A 93 -9.21 0.93 12.79
N VAL A 94 -7.98 1.01 13.31
CA VAL A 94 -7.16 2.24 13.32
C VAL A 94 -6.77 2.68 11.90
N PHE A 95 -6.43 1.73 11.03
CA PHE A 95 -5.82 2.07 9.74
C PHE A 95 -6.82 2.62 8.73
N GLY A 96 -8.09 2.24 8.80
CA GLY A 96 -9.16 2.94 8.07
C GLY A 96 -9.26 4.42 8.44
N GLY A 97 -9.04 4.76 9.72
CA GLY A 97 -8.97 6.16 10.15
C GLY A 97 -7.79 6.93 9.55
N ARG A 98 -6.62 6.26 9.40
CA ARG A 98 -5.46 6.87 8.71
C ARG A 98 -5.69 7.07 7.22
N MET A 99 -6.41 6.16 6.56
CA MET A 99 -6.83 6.34 5.17
C MET A 99 -7.71 7.58 5.01
N LYS A 100 -8.67 7.79 5.93
CA LYS A 100 -9.49 9.01 5.96
C LYS A 100 -8.62 10.27 5.99
N GLU A 101 -7.64 10.32 6.90
CA GLU A 101 -6.73 11.48 7.00
C GLU A 101 -5.96 11.71 5.69
N ASN A 102 -5.52 10.67 5.00
CA ASN A 102 -4.84 10.81 3.71
C ASN A 102 -5.76 11.39 2.64
N VAL A 103 -7.01 10.94 2.54
CA VAL A 103 -8.01 11.53 1.62
C VAL A 103 -8.19 13.02 1.89
N GLU A 104 -8.37 13.38 3.16
CA GLU A 104 -8.58 14.78 3.56
C GLU A 104 -7.35 15.65 3.28
N ARG A 105 -6.14 15.12 3.49
CA ARG A 105 -4.88 15.81 3.17
C ARG A 105 -4.65 16.01 1.67
N CYS A 106 -5.21 15.15 0.83
CA CYS A 106 -5.24 15.34 -0.62
C CYS A 106 -6.27 16.38 -1.06
N GLY A 107 -7.03 16.97 -0.14
CA GLY A 107 -8.13 17.88 -0.45
C GLY A 107 -9.40 17.16 -0.91
N GLY A 108 -9.46 15.86 -0.76
CA GLY A 108 -10.62 15.03 -1.09
C GLY A 108 -11.62 14.91 0.06
N THR A 109 -12.76 14.28 -0.23
CA THR A 109 -13.81 13.97 0.74
C THR A 109 -13.82 12.48 1.05
N ALA A 110 -13.56 12.11 2.30
CA ALA A 110 -13.67 10.74 2.77
C ALA A 110 -15.11 10.42 3.19
N VAL A 111 -15.77 9.54 2.46
CA VAL A 111 -17.07 8.97 2.84
C VAL A 111 -16.81 7.68 3.61
N MET A 112 -17.10 7.68 4.91
CA MET A 112 -16.77 6.58 5.79
C MET A 112 -17.82 5.46 5.72
N VAL A 113 -17.35 4.23 5.50
CA VAL A 113 -18.13 2.99 5.69
C VAL A 113 -17.61 2.34 6.97
N GLN A 114 -18.37 2.48 8.05
CA GLN A 114 -17.92 2.06 9.38
C GLN A 114 -18.52 0.73 9.80
N ASP A 115 -17.64 -0.16 10.27
CA ASP A 115 -17.99 -1.40 10.92
C ASP A 115 -17.50 -1.43 12.37
N ARG A 116 -18.04 -2.34 13.15
CA ARG A 116 -17.54 -2.57 14.50
C ARG A 116 -16.09 -3.06 14.43
N TRP A 117 -15.23 -2.53 15.25
CA TRP A 117 -13.85 -3.00 15.34
C TRP A 117 -13.81 -4.48 15.75
N GLY A 118 -13.11 -5.28 14.92
CA GLY A 118 -13.04 -6.73 15.05
C GLY A 118 -13.98 -7.49 14.11
N ASP A 119 -14.91 -6.80 13.46
CA ASP A 119 -15.72 -7.38 12.38
C ASP A 119 -15.08 -7.07 11.01
N PRO A 120 -15.25 -7.96 10.01
CA PRO A 120 -14.82 -7.65 8.64
C PRO A 120 -15.67 -6.51 8.06
N VAL A 121 -15.16 -5.88 7.00
CA VAL A 121 -15.95 -4.91 6.22
C VAL A 121 -17.22 -5.58 5.71
N ASP A 122 -18.37 -4.96 5.96
CA ASP A 122 -19.68 -5.42 5.53
C ASP A 122 -19.95 -5.04 4.06
N PRO A 123 -20.04 -6.00 3.13
CA PRO A 123 -20.28 -5.71 1.72
C PRO A 123 -21.62 -5.00 1.45
N GLU A 124 -22.64 -5.22 2.28
CA GLU A 124 -23.95 -4.57 2.10
C GLU A 124 -23.85 -3.07 2.37
N LYS A 125 -23.11 -2.68 3.41
CA LYS A 125 -22.81 -1.25 3.68
C LYS A 125 -22.00 -0.61 2.58
N VAL A 126 -21.04 -1.35 2.01
CA VAL A 126 -20.24 -0.87 0.86
C VAL A 126 -21.14 -0.68 -0.35
N ALA A 127 -22.02 -1.62 -0.67
CA ALA A 127 -22.99 -1.49 -1.77
C ALA A 127 -23.90 -0.27 -1.61
N ASP A 128 -24.38 -0.03 -0.41
CA ASP A 128 -25.21 1.15 -0.10
C ASP A 128 -24.40 2.45 -0.19
N ALA A 129 -23.14 2.45 0.24
CA ALA A 129 -22.27 3.63 0.10
C ALA A 129 -21.97 3.94 -1.37
N ILE A 130 -21.71 2.93 -2.19
CA ILE A 130 -21.53 3.05 -3.65
C ILE A 130 -22.76 3.67 -4.30
N LYS A 131 -23.95 3.15 -4.02
CA LYS A 131 -25.22 3.68 -4.57
C LYS A 131 -25.45 5.15 -4.23
N ARG A 132 -25.08 5.55 -2.99
CA ARG A 132 -25.26 6.93 -2.53
C ARG A 132 -24.18 7.90 -3.02
N ASN A 133 -23.05 7.37 -3.52
CA ASN A 133 -21.91 8.17 -3.97
C ASN A 133 -21.38 7.66 -5.30
N PRO A 134 -22.17 7.73 -6.37
CA PRO A 134 -21.79 7.22 -7.70
C PRO A 134 -20.63 8.03 -8.32
N ASP A 135 -20.29 9.17 -7.75
CA ASP A 135 -19.19 10.05 -8.14
C ASP A 135 -17.88 9.76 -7.36
N ALA A 136 -17.88 8.79 -6.44
CA ALA A 136 -16.66 8.41 -5.74
C ALA A 136 -15.67 7.71 -6.69
N LYS A 137 -14.41 8.10 -6.63
CA LYS A 137 -13.35 7.58 -7.51
C LYS A 137 -12.66 6.35 -6.97
N VAL A 138 -12.59 6.23 -5.64
CA VAL A 138 -11.80 5.20 -4.95
C VAL A 138 -12.62 4.52 -3.86
N LEU A 139 -12.49 3.20 -3.76
CA LEU A 139 -12.81 2.40 -2.59
C LEU A 139 -11.52 1.99 -1.90
N ALA A 140 -11.34 2.38 -0.64
CA ALA A 140 -10.15 2.05 0.14
C ALA A 140 -10.52 1.22 1.37
N PHE A 141 -9.75 0.16 1.64
CA PHE A 141 -9.96 -0.72 2.79
C PHE A 141 -8.67 -1.40 3.23
N VAL A 142 -8.67 -1.90 4.47
CA VAL A 142 -7.58 -2.71 5.03
C VAL A 142 -7.92 -4.17 4.84
N HIS A 143 -7.03 -4.95 4.19
CA HIS A 143 -7.24 -6.38 4.00
C HIS A 143 -7.15 -7.16 5.31
N ALA A 144 -6.08 -6.92 6.10
CA ALA A 144 -5.94 -7.46 7.45
C ALA A 144 -5.67 -6.33 8.42
N GLU A 145 -6.65 -5.96 9.23
CA GLU A 145 -6.57 -4.82 10.14
C GLU A 145 -5.68 -5.14 11.35
N THR A 146 -4.54 -4.48 11.42
CA THR A 146 -3.51 -4.71 12.45
C THR A 146 -4.05 -4.54 13.88
N SER A 147 -4.91 -3.54 14.10
CA SER A 147 -5.40 -3.19 15.44
C SER A 147 -6.44 -4.15 16.00
N THR A 148 -7.05 -4.96 15.17
CA THR A 148 -8.14 -5.87 15.53
C THR A 148 -7.92 -7.32 15.16
N GLY A 149 -6.99 -7.59 14.22
CA GLY A 149 -6.68 -8.93 13.71
C GLY A 149 -7.71 -9.47 12.71
N VAL A 150 -8.69 -8.67 12.29
CA VAL A 150 -9.73 -9.11 11.36
C VAL A 150 -9.28 -9.01 9.91
N ARG A 151 -9.71 -9.96 9.08
CA ARG A 151 -9.51 -9.97 7.64
C ARG A 151 -10.84 -9.68 6.93
N SER A 152 -10.81 -8.76 5.97
CA SER A 152 -11.91 -8.44 5.07
C SER A 152 -11.79 -9.20 3.74
N ASP A 153 -12.91 -9.43 3.06
CA ASP A 153 -12.93 -10.10 1.75
C ASP A 153 -12.52 -9.13 0.64
N ALA A 154 -11.22 -9.11 0.35
CA ALA A 154 -10.66 -8.22 -0.66
C ALA A 154 -11.18 -8.54 -2.07
N GLN A 155 -11.40 -9.81 -2.41
CA GLN A 155 -11.90 -10.20 -3.73
C GLN A 155 -13.30 -9.62 -3.98
N GLN A 156 -14.20 -9.78 -3.03
CA GLN A 156 -15.55 -9.24 -3.13
C GLN A 156 -15.55 -7.70 -3.20
N LEU A 157 -14.80 -7.05 -2.32
CA LEU A 157 -14.74 -5.58 -2.29
C LEU A 157 -14.14 -4.97 -3.56
N CYS A 158 -13.09 -5.59 -4.11
CA CYS A 158 -12.50 -5.16 -5.37
C CYS A 158 -13.46 -5.36 -6.56
N ALA A 159 -14.20 -6.48 -6.59
CA ALA A 159 -15.21 -6.71 -7.61
C ALA A 159 -16.31 -5.63 -7.57
N MET A 160 -16.84 -5.32 -6.39
CA MET A 160 -17.86 -4.28 -6.21
C MET A 160 -17.39 -2.90 -6.65
N ALA A 161 -16.17 -2.51 -6.32
CA ALA A 161 -15.57 -1.24 -6.75
C ALA A 161 -15.42 -1.20 -8.27
N ARG A 162 -14.94 -2.28 -8.87
CA ARG A 162 -14.77 -2.40 -10.33
C ARG A 162 -16.09 -2.27 -11.06
N ASP A 163 -17.14 -2.96 -10.61
CA ASP A 163 -18.49 -2.91 -11.21
C ASP A 163 -19.09 -1.48 -11.15
N ALA A 164 -18.69 -0.71 -10.14
CA ALA A 164 -19.06 0.69 -9.97
C ALA A 164 -18.12 1.67 -10.71
N GLY A 165 -17.09 1.19 -11.40
CA GLY A 165 -16.12 2.02 -12.10
C GLY A 165 -15.06 2.69 -11.20
N MET A 166 -15.05 2.39 -9.92
CA MET A 166 -14.08 2.90 -8.94
C MET A 166 -12.74 2.19 -9.04
N LEU A 167 -11.67 2.87 -8.65
CA LEU A 167 -10.37 2.26 -8.36
C LEU A 167 -10.34 1.76 -6.91
N THR A 168 -9.47 0.79 -6.63
CA THR A 168 -9.28 0.27 -5.28
C THR A 168 -7.91 0.61 -4.70
N ILE A 169 -7.87 0.93 -3.41
CA ILE A 169 -6.65 0.99 -2.60
C ILE A 169 -6.76 -0.03 -1.48
N VAL A 170 -5.85 -1.00 -1.46
CA VAL A 170 -5.83 -2.09 -0.50
C VAL A 170 -4.58 -1.99 0.39
N ASP A 171 -4.79 -1.86 1.69
CA ASP A 171 -3.74 -1.99 2.69
C ASP A 171 -3.46 -3.47 2.95
N ALA A 172 -2.30 -3.94 2.52
CA ALA A 172 -1.82 -5.30 2.76
C ALA A 172 -0.59 -5.33 3.69
N VAL A 173 -0.43 -4.30 4.54
CA VAL A 173 0.74 -4.16 5.41
C VAL A 173 0.94 -5.39 6.29
N THR A 174 -0.12 -5.93 6.87
CA THR A 174 -0.05 -7.11 7.75
C THR A 174 -0.44 -8.42 7.08
N SER A 175 -0.68 -8.42 5.76
CA SER A 175 -1.08 -9.64 5.05
C SER A 175 -0.09 -10.10 3.99
N LEU A 176 0.64 -9.19 3.33
CA LEU A 176 1.61 -9.56 2.30
C LEU A 176 2.71 -10.46 2.86
N GLY A 177 2.84 -11.66 2.31
CA GLY A 177 3.79 -12.68 2.77
C GLY A 177 3.31 -13.51 3.97
N GLY A 178 2.18 -13.17 4.58
CA GLY A 178 1.60 -13.90 5.70
C GLY A 178 0.39 -14.77 5.32
N ILE A 179 -0.36 -14.33 4.33
CA ILE A 179 -1.49 -15.05 3.75
C ILE A 179 -1.51 -14.85 2.24
N ASP A 180 -2.29 -15.66 1.54
CA ASP A 180 -2.44 -15.58 0.10
C ASP A 180 -3.00 -14.23 -0.34
N LEU A 181 -2.38 -13.63 -1.38
CA LEU A 181 -2.66 -12.27 -1.83
C LEU A 181 -2.67 -12.19 -3.37
N PRO A 182 -3.62 -12.87 -4.05
CA PRO A 182 -3.68 -12.90 -5.50
C PRO A 182 -4.25 -11.59 -6.07
N VAL A 183 -3.39 -10.56 -6.13
CA VAL A 183 -3.77 -9.18 -6.49
C VAL A 183 -4.41 -9.11 -7.87
N ASP A 184 -3.88 -9.86 -8.84
CA ASP A 184 -4.43 -9.89 -10.20
C ASP A 184 -5.83 -10.52 -10.23
N ASP A 185 -6.04 -11.63 -9.49
CA ASP A 185 -7.33 -12.32 -9.43
C ASP A 185 -8.40 -11.47 -8.74
N TRP A 186 -8.01 -10.70 -7.72
CA TRP A 186 -8.90 -9.72 -7.10
C TRP A 186 -9.20 -8.54 -8.02
N GLY A 187 -8.30 -8.27 -8.97
CA GLY A 187 -8.30 -7.08 -9.80
C GLY A 187 -8.19 -5.81 -9.00
N ALA A 188 -7.40 -5.84 -7.94
CA ALA A 188 -7.08 -4.67 -7.13
C ALA A 188 -6.23 -3.68 -7.94
N ASP A 189 -6.48 -2.37 -7.75
CA ASP A 189 -5.79 -1.36 -8.53
C ASP A 189 -4.50 -0.88 -7.87
N VAL A 190 -4.50 -0.63 -6.57
CA VAL A 190 -3.30 -0.29 -5.81
C VAL A 190 -3.26 -1.13 -4.55
N VAL A 191 -2.14 -1.82 -4.33
CA VAL A 191 -1.89 -2.59 -3.11
C VAL A 191 -0.53 -2.21 -2.55
N TYR A 192 -0.47 -1.84 -1.28
CA TYR A 192 0.79 -1.51 -0.61
C TYR A 192 0.99 -2.32 0.66
N SER A 193 2.26 -2.39 1.09
CA SER A 193 2.65 -3.12 2.30
C SER A 193 3.82 -2.45 3.01
N GLY A 194 4.38 -3.14 4.00
CA GLY A 194 5.57 -2.75 4.74
C GLY A 194 6.44 -3.97 5.09
N THR A 195 7.74 -3.85 4.90
CA THR A 195 8.67 -4.98 5.01
C THR A 195 8.85 -5.52 6.43
N GLN A 196 8.57 -4.72 7.47
CA GLN A 196 8.74 -5.12 8.86
C GLN A 196 7.61 -6.00 9.44
N LYS A 197 6.65 -6.38 8.62
CA LYS A 197 5.54 -7.26 8.98
C LYS A 197 5.85 -8.69 8.53
N CYS A 198 4.92 -9.34 7.84
CA CYS A 198 5.09 -10.75 7.44
C CYS A 198 6.24 -11.01 6.46
N LEU A 199 6.77 -9.99 5.80
CA LEU A 199 7.99 -10.12 4.99
C LEU A 199 9.27 -10.30 5.83
N SER A 200 9.21 -10.17 7.15
CA SER A 200 10.30 -10.43 8.11
C SER A 200 11.62 -9.73 7.76
N SER A 201 11.52 -8.48 7.30
CA SER A 201 12.65 -7.64 6.95
C SER A 201 12.70 -6.38 7.82
N LEU A 202 13.74 -5.57 7.64
CA LEU A 202 13.88 -4.29 8.33
C LEU A 202 12.73 -3.34 7.95
N PRO A 203 12.26 -2.47 8.86
CA PRO A 203 11.40 -1.35 8.49
C PRO A 203 12.15 -0.38 7.59
N GLY A 204 11.44 0.32 6.70
CA GLY A 204 12.01 1.35 5.83
C GLY A 204 11.77 1.14 4.34
N ILE A 205 11.08 0.04 3.97
CA ILE A 205 10.62 -0.18 2.60
C ILE A 205 9.12 -0.44 2.61
N ALA A 206 8.39 0.26 1.72
CA ALA A 206 7.00 0.02 1.42
C ALA A 206 6.89 -0.58 0.01
N PRO A 207 6.70 -1.90 -0.11
CA PRO A 207 6.31 -2.50 -1.38
C PRO A 207 4.96 -1.95 -1.83
N ILE A 208 4.85 -1.58 -3.10
CA ILE A 208 3.61 -1.10 -3.69
C ILE A 208 3.49 -1.58 -5.14
N THR A 209 2.26 -1.87 -5.56
CA THR A 209 1.94 -2.25 -6.94
C THR A 209 0.74 -1.48 -7.44
N PHE A 210 0.76 -1.07 -8.71
CA PHE A 210 -0.31 -0.34 -9.39
C PHE A 210 -0.76 -1.11 -10.62
N SER A 211 -2.08 -1.29 -10.75
CA SER A 211 -2.66 -1.91 -11.94
C SER A 211 -2.54 -1.01 -13.18
N PRO A 212 -2.68 -1.54 -14.39
CA PRO A 212 -2.75 -0.72 -15.60
C PRO A 212 -3.86 0.35 -15.54
N ARG A 213 -4.98 0.09 -14.85
CA ARG A 213 -6.05 1.07 -14.64
C ARG A 213 -5.59 2.22 -13.75
N ALA A 214 -4.90 1.92 -12.66
CA ALA A 214 -4.34 2.92 -11.76
C ALA A 214 -3.26 3.75 -12.47
N VAL A 215 -2.34 3.10 -13.20
CA VAL A 215 -1.32 3.79 -14.00
C VAL A 215 -1.97 4.72 -15.02
N LYS A 216 -3.02 4.25 -15.74
CA LYS A 216 -3.74 5.11 -16.67
C LYS A 216 -4.35 6.33 -15.98
N ALA A 217 -4.96 6.18 -14.82
CA ALA A 217 -5.55 7.31 -14.08
C ALA A 217 -4.47 8.35 -13.69
N ILE A 218 -3.28 7.89 -13.29
CA ILE A 218 -2.13 8.75 -12.98
C ILE A 218 -1.64 9.49 -14.23
N THR A 219 -1.49 8.79 -15.36
CA THR A 219 -1.05 9.37 -16.63
C THR A 219 -2.05 10.40 -17.15
N ASP A 220 -3.34 10.05 -17.19
CA ASP A 220 -4.41 10.96 -17.61
C ASP A 220 -4.41 12.26 -16.79
N ARG A 221 -4.11 12.17 -15.49
CA ARG A 221 -4.00 13.30 -14.59
C ARG A 221 -2.81 14.20 -14.96
N THR A 222 -1.65 13.61 -15.23
CA THR A 222 -0.44 14.33 -15.65
C THR A 222 -0.66 15.05 -16.97
N GLU A 223 -1.28 14.38 -17.96
CA GLU A 223 -1.59 14.96 -19.29
C GLU A 223 -2.56 16.15 -19.21
N LYS A 224 -3.45 16.16 -18.20
CA LYS A 224 -4.34 17.31 -17.95
C LYS A 224 -3.66 18.49 -17.25
N GLY A 225 -2.37 18.41 -16.97
CA GLY A 225 -1.62 19.45 -16.27
C GLY A 225 -1.97 19.55 -14.78
N ALA A 226 -2.56 18.52 -14.20
CA ALA A 226 -2.73 18.44 -12.77
C ALA A 226 -1.33 18.34 -12.12
N GLU A 227 -1.01 19.25 -11.22
CA GLU A 227 0.25 19.20 -10.48
C GLU A 227 0.32 17.88 -9.70
N LEU A 228 1.30 17.04 -10.03
CA LEU A 228 1.73 15.98 -9.14
C LEU A 228 2.21 16.66 -7.86
N VAL A 229 1.76 16.19 -6.71
CA VAL A 229 2.18 16.78 -5.44
C VAL A 229 3.70 16.73 -5.35
N PRO A 230 4.39 17.90 -5.23
CA PRO A 230 5.84 18.03 -5.41
C PRO A 230 6.73 17.13 -4.55
N ARG A 231 6.16 16.49 -3.53
CA ARG A 231 6.89 15.60 -2.61
C ARG A 231 7.55 14.39 -3.27
N TYR A 232 7.12 14.01 -4.47
CA TYR A 232 7.67 12.86 -5.20
C TYR A 232 8.43 13.24 -6.48
N GLU A 233 8.39 14.50 -6.91
CA GLU A 233 9.19 14.99 -8.04
C GLU A 233 10.68 15.15 -7.70
N SER A 234 11.03 15.21 -6.40
CA SER A 234 12.39 15.61 -5.99
C SER A 234 13.45 14.52 -6.10
N HIS A 235 13.10 13.28 -6.35
CA HIS A 235 14.06 12.20 -6.28
C HIS A 235 13.96 11.19 -7.43
N HIS A 236 14.23 11.61 -8.62
CA HIS A 236 14.36 10.82 -9.83
C HIS A 236 13.06 10.68 -10.62
N GLY A 237 13.08 11.26 -11.80
CA GLY A 237 12.15 10.97 -12.87
C GLY A 237 11.97 9.47 -13.12
N LEU A 238 11.20 8.83 -12.25
CA LEU A 238 10.81 7.44 -12.41
C LEU A 238 9.68 7.28 -13.42
N LEU A 239 9.21 8.37 -14.00
CA LEU A 239 8.19 8.41 -15.04
C LEU A 239 8.53 9.43 -16.16
N GLY A 240 9.83 9.73 -16.36
CA GLY A 240 10.31 10.49 -17.50
C GLY A 240 11.06 9.60 -18.47
#